data_5cc3fd6f97f22f0e173c5c26baf579b8
#
_entry.id   5cc3fd6f97f22f0e173c5c26baf579b8
#
_cell.length_a   1.000
_cell.length_b   1.000
_cell.length_c   1.000
_cell.angle_alpha   90.00
_cell.angle_beta   90.00
_cell.angle_gamma   90.00
#
_symmetry.space_group_name_H-M   'P 1'
#
loop_
_entity.id
_entity.type
_entity.pdbx_description
1 polymer ?
#
loop_
_entity_poly.entity_id
_entity_poly.type
_entity_poly.pdbx_seq_one_letter_code
_entity_poly.pdbx_strand_id
1 'polypeptide(L)' 'MVIRFHFLHDAATPLQALRGDGWQLQDEPGGAVLGTHPAVANEAAARERLHGLGLLTSGALLIRFDRSRRP' A
#
# COMPACT_ATOMS: atom_id res chain seq x y z
N MET A 1 -8.82 5.00 -5.02
CA MET A 1 -8.15 5.33 -3.75
C MET A 1 -6.66 5.06 -3.88
N VAL A 2 -5.85 5.99 -3.47
CA VAL A 2 -4.40 5.86 -3.52
C VAL A 2 -3.87 5.67 -2.12
N ILE A 3 -2.99 4.70 -1.96
CA ILE A 3 -2.40 4.40 -0.66
C ILE A 3 -0.90 4.66 -0.77
N ARG A 4 -0.36 5.41 0.17
CA ARG A 4 1.07 5.68 0.22
C ARG A 4 1.73 4.73 1.21
N PHE A 5 2.71 3.99 0.72
CA PHE A 5 3.45 3.04 1.54
C PHE A 5 4.84 3.61 1.85
N HIS A 6 5.19 3.59 3.12
CA HIS A 6 6.52 3.97 3.57
C HIS A 6 7.17 2.73 4.16
N PHE A 7 8.24 2.26 3.55
CA PHE A 7 8.90 1.04 3.98
C PHE A 7 9.96 1.36 5.02
N LEU A 8 9.86 0.70 6.17
CA LEU A 8 10.75 0.98 7.30
C LEU A 8 12.04 0.17 7.25
N HIS A 9 11.98 -0.99 6.63
CA HIS A 9 13.15 -1.87 6.55
C HIS A 9 13.33 -2.36 5.13
N ASP A 10 13.06 -3.62 4.88
CA ASP A 10 13.21 -4.21 3.55
C ASP A 10 11.95 -3.94 2.73
N ALA A 11 12.10 -3.28 1.60
CA ALA A 11 10.98 -2.99 0.74
C ALA A 11 10.70 -4.11 -0.27
N ALA A 12 11.67 -4.96 -0.53
CA ALA A 12 11.53 -5.98 -1.57
C ALA A 12 10.42 -6.97 -1.30
N THR A 13 10.34 -7.48 -0.08
CA THR A 13 9.33 -8.47 0.28
C THR A 13 7.92 -7.90 0.22
N PRO A 14 7.63 -6.74 0.84
CA PRO A 14 6.29 -6.15 0.72
C PRO A 14 5.92 -5.79 -0.71
N LEU A 15 6.87 -5.25 -1.49
CA LEU A 15 6.59 -4.88 -2.87
C LEU A 15 6.23 -6.11 -3.70
N GLN A 16 6.94 -7.21 -3.48
CA GLN A 16 6.68 -8.43 -4.19
C GLN A 16 5.28 -8.97 -3.85
N ALA A 17 4.90 -8.93 -2.58
CA ALA A 17 3.59 -9.36 -2.16
C ALA A 17 2.49 -8.50 -2.79
N LEU A 18 2.69 -7.20 -2.84
CA LEU A 18 1.73 -6.29 -3.45
C LEU A 18 1.58 -6.55 -4.94
N ARG A 19 2.69 -6.71 -5.63
CA ARG A 19 2.65 -6.99 -7.07
C ARG A 19 1.95 -8.32 -7.35
N GLY A 20 2.21 -9.31 -6.54
CA GLY A 20 1.57 -10.61 -6.68
C GLY A 20 0.07 -10.57 -6.44
N ASP A 21 -0.40 -9.59 -5.66
CA ASP A 21 -1.82 -9.42 -5.38
C ASP A 21 -2.50 -8.51 -6.42
N GLY A 22 -1.78 -8.00 -7.38
CA GLY A 22 -2.37 -7.19 -8.44
C GLY A 22 -2.36 -5.71 -8.21
N TRP A 23 -1.57 -5.22 -7.26
CA TRP A 23 -1.46 -3.79 -7.01
C TRP A 23 -0.64 -3.11 -8.08
N GLN A 24 -1.05 -1.90 -8.43
CA GLN A 24 -0.28 -1.05 -9.31
C GLN A 24 0.52 -0.12 -8.44
N LEU A 25 1.82 -0.13 -8.61
CA LEU A 25 2.74 0.60 -7.74
C LEU A 25 3.51 1.64 -8.53
N GLN A 26 3.70 2.81 -7.92
CA GLN A 26 4.42 3.90 -8.54
C GLN A 26 5.37 4.51 -7.51
N ASP A 27 6.64 4.64 -7.87
CA ASP A 27 7.62 5.24 -6.97
C ASP A 27 7.39 6.74 -6.87
N GLU A 28 7.60 7.27 -5.68
CA GLU A 28 7.52 8.70 -5.43
C GLU A 28 8.87 9.23 -5.03
N PRO A 29 9.18 10.49 -5.29
CA PRO A 29 10.37 11.12 -4.73
C PRO A 29 10.30 11.04 -3.20
N GLY A 30 11.38 10.75 -2.56
CA GLY A 30 11.42 10.60 -1.11
C GLY A 30 11.30 9.17 -0.61
N GLY A 31 11.17 8.21 -1.52
CA GLY A 31 11.23 6.80 -1.14
C GLY A 31 9.88 6.16 -0.82
N ALA A 32 8.80 6.90 -0.95
CA ALA A 32 7.47 6.30 -0.77
C ALA A 32 7.02 5.63 -2.06
N VAL A 33 6.05 4.74 -1.94
CA VAL A 33 5.45 4.07 -3.09
C VAL A 33 3.94 4.26 -3.03
N LEU A 34 3.36 4.70 -4.12
CA LEU A 34 1.90 4.82 -4.22
C LEU A 34 1.34 3.53 -4.79
N GLY A 35 0.29 3.04 -4.19
CA GLY A 35 -0.35 1.81 -4.65
C GLY A 35 -1.83 1.97 -4.87
N THR A 36 -2.33 1.32 -5.91
CA THR A 36 -3.76 1.25 -6.19
C THR A 36 -4.13 -0.18 -6.55
N HIS A 37 -5.38 -0.53 -6.29
CA HIS A 37 -5.87 -1.87 -6.62
C HIS A 37 -7.34 -1.76 -7.01
N PRO A 38 -7.75 -2.39 -8.10
CA PRO A 38 -9.13 -2.24 -8.59
C PRO A 38 -10.18 -2.80 -7.62
N ALA A 39 -9.82 -3.75 -6.76
CA ALA A 39 -10.74 -4.29 -5.79
C ALA A 39 -10.80 -3.49 -4.49
N VAL A 40 -10.00 -2.43 -4.37
CA VAL A 40 -9.95 -1.64 -3.15
C VAL A 40 -10.63 -0.30 -3.39
N ALA A 41 -11.82 -0.15 -2.86
CA ALA A 41 -12.62 1.05 -3.05
C ALA A 41 -12.58 2.00 -1.86
N ASN A 42 -12.18 1.53 -0.68
CA ASN A 42 -12.15 2.35 0.53
C ASN A 42 -11.08 1.84 1.50
N GLU A 43 -10.92 2.56 2.60
CA GLU A 43 -9.90 2.21 3.59
C GLU A 43 -10.13 0.83 4.21
N ALA A 44 -11.36 0.49 4.50
CA ALA A 44 -11.67 -0.80 5.13
C ALA A 44 -11.26 -1.95 4.23
N ALA A 45 -11.57 -1.86 2.93
CA ALA A 45 -11.19 -2.87 1.97
C ALA A 45 -9.66 -2.96 1.84
N ALA A 46 -8.99 -1.80 1.88
CA ALA A 46 -7.54 -1.75 1.79
C ALA A 46 -6.89 -2.44 2.99
N ARG A 47 -7.37 -2.14 4.19
CA ARG A 47 -6.81 -2.74 5.40
C ARG A 47 -7.01 -4.25 5.41
N GLU A 48 -8.19 -4.69 5.01
CA GLU A 48 -8.48 -6.11 4.98
C GLU A 48 -7.58 -6.84 4.01
N ARG A 49 -7.39 -6.27 2.83
CA ARG A 49 -6.56 -6.89 1.83
C ARG A 49 -5.09 -6.93 2.25
N LEU A 50 -4.60 -5.83 2.80
CA LEU A 50 -3.22 -5.77 3.27
C LEU A 50 -2.98 -6.68 4.47
N HIS A 51 -3.97 -6.80 5.33
CA HIS A 51 -3.89 -7.73 6.45
C HIS A 51 -3.77 -9.17 5.94
N GLY A 52 -4.52 -9.51 4.91
CA GLY A 52 -4.45 -10.83 4.30
C GLY A 52 -3.09 -11.14 3.70
N LEU A 53 -2.34 -10.10 3.30
CA LEU A 53 -0.99 -10.28 2.79
C LEU A 53 0.05 -10.30 3.91
N GLY A 54 -0.35 -10.09 5.16
CA GLY A 54 0.55 -10.05 6.29
C GLY A 54 1.33 -8.75 6.44
N LEU A 55 0.98 -7.74 5.67
CA LEU A 55 1.76 -6.50 5.66
C LEU A 55 1.46 -5.59 6.84
N LEU A 56 0.27 -5.65 7.39
CA LEU A 56 -0.08 -4.80 8.53
C LEU A 56 0.52 -5.29 9.84
N THR A 57 0.82 -6.56 9.94
CA THR A 57 1.32 -7.14 11.17
C THR A 57 2.83 -7.30 11.19
N SER A 58 3.48 -7.08 10.05
CA SER A 58 4.92 -7.29 9.97
C SER A 58 5.74 -6.17 10.58
N GLY A 59 5.16 -5.00 10.73
CA GLY A 59 5.90 -3.84 11.23
C GLY A 59 6.92 -3.30 10.24
N ALA A 60 6.93 -3.80 9.02
CA ALA A 60 7.93 -3.42 8.02
C ALA A 60 7.57 -2.16 7.25
N LEU A 61 6.34 -1.70 7.32
CA LEU A 61 5.93 -0.52 6.58
C LEU A 61 4.87 0.28 7.32
N LEU A 62 4.79 1.55 6.97
CA LEU A 62 3.73 2.43 7.41
C LEU A 62 2.83 2.73 6.22
N ILE A 63 1.54 2.81 6.47
CA ILE A 63 0.55 3.02 5.44
C ILE A 63 -0.18 4.31 5.70
N ARG A 64 -0.31 5.14 4.68
CA ARG A 64 -1.09 6.37 4.75
C ARG A 64 -2.13 6.33 3.64
N PHE A 65 -3.35 6.66 4.00
CA PHE A 65 -4.43 6.71 3.01
C PHE A 65 -4.60 8.15 2.57
N ASP A 66 -4.32 8.40 1.28
CA ASP A 66 -4.51 9.71 0.70
C ASP A 66 -5.93 9.79 0.18
N ARG A 67 -6.75 10.66 0.77
CA ARG A 67 -8.06 10.88 0.26
C ARG A 67 -7.98 11.98 -0.74
N SER A 68 -8.61 11.76 -1.84
CA SER A 68 -8.76 12.78 -2.77
C SER A 68 -9.60 13.84 -2.22
N ARG A 69 -9.20 15.06 -2.19
CA ARG A 69 -9.97 16.01 -1.69
C ARG A 69 -10.45 16.74 -2.70
N ARG A 70 -11.21 16.87 -2.87
CA ARG A 70 -11.59 17.51 -3.82
C ARG A 70 -12.04 18.59 -3.54
N PRO A 71 -11.72 19.21 -3.71
CA PRO A 71 -12.10 20.50 -3.35
C PRO A 71 -13.56 20.72 -3.50
#